data_58ba82f67f899a319330875d71445118
#
_entry.id   58ba82f67f899a319330875d71445118
#
_cell.length_a   1.000
_cell.length_b   1.000
_cell.length_c   1.000
_cell.angle_alpha   90.00
_cell.angle_beta   90.00
_cell.angle_gamma   90.00
#
_symmetry.space_group_name_H-M   'P 1'
#
loop_
_entity.id
_entity.type
_entity.pdbx_description
1 polymer ?
#
loop_
_entity_poly.entity_id
_entity_poly.type
_entity_poly.pdbx_seq_one_letter_code
_entity_poly.pdbx_strand_id
1 'polypeptide(L)'
;MKFIHIKILFLVFVFFLFGELKCQEYPVHTITNGIVTAQIYLPDQDKGFYKATRFDWSGIIGSLIYQGIDYFGQWYSKHNPRVNDAISGPVEEFNEIGYECIEDEDEFLKIGIGGLRKSNNEQYDRFKLYEIINPGEWIVERTGRKVVFRHLIKDVSGYSYCYTKCVELTVGIPELLITHTLKNTGRKVIKTKVYNHNFLTIGHLFTDSNVVVTFPENIVKSISDNKNRILNIDKNRVGFTRAIFPNESVMVMNINDNPVAGSIIVENEK
;
A
#
# COMPACT_ATOMS: atom_id res chain seq x y z
N MET A 1 62.77 35.57 -44.95
CA MET A 1 62.41 34.82 -43.70
C MET A 1 60.91 34.79 -43.59
N LYS A 2 60.29 33.64 -43.87
CA LYS A 2 58.80 33.47 -43.71
C LYS A 2 58.54 32.80 -42.37
N PHE A 3 57.84 33.49 -41.48
CA PHE A 3 57.36 32.92 -40.22
C PHE A 3 56.07 32.09 -40.45
N ILE A 4 56.17 30.80 -40.17
CA ILE A 4 55.02 29.88 -40.16
C ILE A 4 54.37 29.96 -38.77
N HIS A 5 53.13 30.46 -38.72
CA HIS A 5 52.31 30.43 -37.51
C HIS A 5 51.60 29.10 -37.42
N ILE A 6 51.99 28.25 -36.49
CA ILE A 6 51.31 27.02 -36.15
C ILE A 6 50.17 27.38 -35.14
N LYS A 7 48.91 27.27 -35.60
CA LYS A 7 47.74 27.36 -34.70
C LYS A 7 47.54 25.99 -34.06
N ILE A 8 47.83 25.88 -32.76
CA ILE A 8 47.50 24.69 -31.96
C ILE A 8 46.02 24.79 -31.56
N LEU A 9 45.19 23.91 -32.14
CA LEU A 9 43.79 23.77 -31.80
C LEU A 9 43.69 22.85 -30.59
N PHE A 10 43.39 23.44 -29.41
CA PHE A 10 43.14 22.67 -28.19
C PHE A 10 41.68 22.13 -28.26
N LEU A 11 41.54 20.83 -28.53
CA LEU A 11 40.23 20.13 -28.50
C LEU A 11 39.95 19.74 -27.03
N VAL A 12 39.14 20.52 -26.35
CA VAL A 12 38.65 20.16 -25.01
C VAL A 12 37.58 19.12 -25.15
N PHE A 13 37.89 17.87 -24.84
CA PHE A 13 36.94 16.77 -24.73
C PHE A 13 36.25 16.88 -23.37
N VAL A 14 35.06 17.48 -23.34
CA VAL A 14 34.20 17.47 -22.16
C VAL A 14 33.51 16.12 -22.10
N PHE A 15 34.00 15.22 -21.27
CA PHE A 15 33.29 13.98 -20.89
C PHE A 15 32.09 14.37 -20.02
N PHE A 16 30.93 14.47 -20.61
CA PHE A 16 29.68 14.42 -19.86
C PHE A 16 29.54 13.01 -19.29
N LEU A 17 29.86 12.84 -18.04
CA LEU A 17 29.42 11.70 -17.23
C LEU A 17 27.92 11.83 -17.06
N PHE A 18 27.16 11.32 -18.02
CA PHE A 18 25.76 11.00 -17.79
C PHE A 18 25.73 9.87 -16.76
N GLY A 19 25.67 10.24 -15.48
CA GLY A 19 25.22 9.30 -14.45
C GLY A 19 23.83 8.86 -14.87
N GLU A 20 23.68 7.62 -15.31
CA GLU A 20 22.37 7.00 -15.45
C GLU A 20 21.71 7.07 -14.08
N LEU A 21 20.74 7.96 -13.91
CA LEU A 21 19.75 7.86 -12.85
C LEU A 21 19.03 6.54 -13.09
N LYS A 22 19.54 5.45 -12.51
CA LYS A 22 18.83 4.18 -12.46
C LYS A 22 17.54 4.46 -11.71
N CYS A 23 16.46 4.70 -12.45
CA CYS A 23 15.12 4.61 -11.90
C CYS A 23 15.02 3.22 -11.25
N GLN A 24 14.74 3.15 -9.98
CA GLN A 24 14.61 1.88 -9.27
C GLN A 24 13.37 1.19 -9.83
N GLU A 25 13.57 0.17 -10.66
CA GLU A 25 12.49 -0.59 -11.29
C GLU A 25 12.03 -1.67 -10.30
N TYR A 26 10.80 -1.55 -9.82
CA TYR A 26 10.18 -2.54 -8.95
C TYR A 26 9.49 -3.64 -9.76
N PRO A 27 9.47 -4.90 -9.30
CA PRO A 27 8.68 -5.93 -9.93
C PRO A 27 7.20 -5.53 -10.00
N VAL A 28 6.65 -5.45 -11.21
CA VAL A 28 5.28 -5.01 -11.45
C VAL A 28 4.61 -5.87 -12.51
N HIS A 29 3.29 -6.02 -12.45
CA HIS A 29 2.47 -6.62 -13.49
C HIS A 29 1.27 -5.74 -13.79
N THR A 30 0.98 -5.55 -15.07
CA THR A 30 -0.18 -4.77 -15.52
C THR A 30 -1.31 -5.72 -15.89
N ILE A 31 -2.52 -5.44 -15.38
CA ILE A 31 -3.75 -6.11 -15.76
C ILE A 31 -4.71 -5.11 -16.40
N THR A 32 -5.51 -5.57 -17.38
CA THR A 32 -6.54 -4.74 -18.01
C THR A 32 -7.73 -5.58 -18.47
N ASN A 33 -8.93 -5.00 -18.44
CA ASN A 33 -10.13 -5.56 -19.05
C ASN A 33 -10.61 -4.73 -20.27
N GLY A 34 -9.74 -3.79 -20.74
CA GLY A 34 -10.08 -2.85 -21.82
C GLY A 34 -10.81 -1.59 -21.36
N ILE A 35 -11.35 -1.56 -20.13
CA ILE A 35 -12.06 -0.42 -19.54
C ILE A 35 -11.21 0.20 -18.42
N VAL A 36 -10.63 -0.66 -17.57
CA VAL A 36 -9.74 -0.29 -16.47
C VAL A 36 -8.38 -0.92 -16.70
N THR A 37 -7.32 -0.22 -16.32
CA THR A 37 -5.94 -0.73 -16.30
C THR A 37 -5.36 -0.53 -14.92
N ALA A 38 -4.74 -1.57 -14.35
CA ALA A 38 -4.09 -1.49 -13.05
C ALA A 38 -2.64 -2.00 -13.12
N GLN A 39 -1.73 -1.28 -12.46
CA GLN A 39 -0.36 -1.72 -12.19
C GLN A 39 -0.27 -2.26 -10.78
N ILE A 40 0.17 -3.50 -10.65
CA ILE A 40 0.21 -4.23 -9.38
C ILE A 40 1.66 -4.61 -9.10
N TYR A 41 2.19 -4.13 -7.97
CA TYR A 41 3.52 -4.50 -7.51
C TYR A 41 3.53 -5.95 -7.00
N LEU A 42 4.63 -6.64 -7.31
CA LEU A 42 4.83 -8.02 -6.91
C LEU A 42 5.71 -8.06 -5.65
N PRO A 43 5.42 -8.96 -4.70
CA PRO A 43 6.24 -9.13 -3.51
C PRO A 43 7.64 -9.63 -3.88
N ASP A 44 8.65 -8.98 -3.35
CA ASP A 44 10.05 -9.35 -3.52
C ASP A 44 10.86 -8.79 -2.35
N GLN A 45 11.67 -9.62 -1.69
CA GLN A 45 12.44 -9.22 -0.52
C GLN A 45 13.56 -8.22 -0.83
N ASP A 46 14.14 -8.30 -2.02
CA ASP A 46 15.28 -7.48 -2.42
C ASP A 46 14.84 -6.25 -3.19
N LYS A 47 13.93 -6.43 -4.15
CA LYS A 47 13.52 -5.43 -5.15
C LYS A 47 12.07 -4.97 -5.00
N GLY A 48 11.33 -5.47 -4.00
CA GLY A 48 9.93 -5.12 -3.79
C GLY A 48 9.71 -3.62 -3.59
N PHE A 49 8.59 -3.13 -4.12
CA PHE A 49 8.13 -1.76 -3.89
C PHE A 49 7.93 -1.47 -2.39
N TYR A 50 7.40 -2.45 -1.66
CA TYR A 50 7.21 -2.37 -0.22
C TYR A 50 7.89 -3.55 0.48
N LYS A 51 8.69 -3.24 1.49
CA LYS A 51 9.49 -4.21 2.28
C LYS A 51 9.42 -3.89 3.78
N ALA A 52 8.48 -3.06 4.19
CA ALA A 52 8.26 -2.77 5.59
C ALA A 52 7.33 -3.81 6.24
N THR A 53 7.06 -3.70 7.52
CA THR A 53 6.45 -4.76 8.32
C THR A 53 5.06 -4.40 8.87
N ARG A 54 4.42 -3.39 8.29
CA ARG A 54 3.07 -2.98 8.66
C ARG A 54 2.00 -3.66 7.80
N PHE A 55 2.07 -3.51 6.48
CA PHE A 55 1.05 -3.95 5.53
C PHE A 55 1.43 -5.22 4.79
N ASP A 56 0.41 -5.95 4.32
CA ASP A 56 0.56 -7.08 3.41
C ASP A 56 1.32 -6.68 2.13
N TRP A 57 2.26 -7.51 1.71
CA TRP A 57 3.07 -7.27 0.51
C TRP A 57 2.38 -7.64 -0.79
N SER A 58 1.29 -8.40 -0.72
CA SER A 58 0.59 -8.86 -1.91
C SER A 58 -0.34 -7.80 -2.50
N GLY A 59 -0.35 -7.68 -3.82
CA GLY A 59 -1.37 -6.95 -4.57
C GLY A 59 -1.40 -5.44 -4.30
N ILE A 60 -0.26 -4.83 -3.99
CA ILE A 60 -0.15 -3.38 -3.84
C ILE A 60 -0.39 -2.73 -5.20
N ILE A 61 -1.40 -1.88 -5.29
CA ILE A 61 -1.79 -1.22 -6.53
C ILE A 61 -1.08 0.12 -6.63
N GLY A 62 -0.15 0.23 -7.59
CA GLY A 62 0.60 1.45 -7.85
C GLY A 62 -0.16 2.48 -8.68
N SER A 63 -1.08 2.01 -9.55
CA SER A 63 -1.91 2.83 -10.43
C SER A 63 -3.17 2.06 -10.79
N LEU A 64 -4.31 2.73 -10.84
CA LEU A 64 -5.58 2.22 -11.32
C LEU A 64 -6.24 3.28 -12.19
N ILE A 65 -6.21 3.07 -13.50
CA ILE A 65 -6.67 4.06 -14.48
C ILE A 65 -8.05 3.67 -15.02
N TYR A 66 -9.00 4.58 -14.88
CA TYR A 66 -10.31 4.51 -15.51
C TYR A 66 -10.66 5.86 -16.14
N GLN A 67 -11.05 5.88 -17.41
CA GLN A 67 -11.37 7.09 -18.18
C GLN A 67 -10.25 8.17 -18.13
N GLY A 68 -8.98 7.73 -18.10
CA GLY A 68 -7.83 8.63 -18.06
C GLY A 68 -7.50 9.21 -16.68
N ILE A 69 -8.28 8.88 -15.66
CA ILE A 69 -8.04 9.29 -14.27
C ILE A 69 -7.37 8.15 -13.52
N ASP A 70 -6.28 8.44 -12.82
CA ASP A 70 -5.64 7.50 -11.90
C ASP A 70 -6.21 7.66 -10.49
N TYR A 71 -6.63 6.55 -9.88
CA TYR A 71 -7.27 6.52 -8.56
C TYR A 71 -6.31 6.17 -7.43
N PHE A 72 -5.12 5.67 -7.76
CA PHE A 72 -4.07 5.38 -6.79
C PHE A 72 -2.75 5.95 -7.27
N GLY A 73 -1.78 6.02 -6.40
CA GLY A 73 -0.47 6.51 -6.74
C GLY A 73 0.39 6.71 -5.51
N GLN A 74 1.61 7.10 -5.76
CA GLN A 74 2.56 7.40 -4.72
C GLN A 74 2.24 8.78 -4.12
N TRP A 75 1.91 8.84 -2.84
CA TRP A 75 1.60 10.08 -2.12
C TRP A 75 2.80 10.68 -1.38
N TYR A 76 3.93 9.97 -1.40
CA TYR A 76 5.21 10.48 -0.89
C TYR A 76 5.99 11.21 -1.96
N SER A 77 6.67 12.27 -1.57
CA SER A 77 7.63 12.97 -2.44
C SER A 77 8.85 12.10 -2.77
N LYS A 78 9.26 11.23 -1.85
CA LYS A 78 10.37 10.30 -2.01
C LYS A 78 9.99 8.94 -1.43
N HIS A 79 9.89 7.93 -2.28
CA HIS A 79 9.57 6.59 -1.85
C HIS A 79 10.76 5.90 -1.17
N ASN A 80 10.48 5.19 -0.07
CA ASN A 80 11.42 4.31 0.59
C ASN A 80 10.69 3.00 0.97
N PRO A 81 11.05 1.85 0.37
CA PRO A 81 10.40 0.57 0.60
C PRO A 81 10.35 0.10 2.06
N ARG A 82 11.23 0.62 2.91
CA ARG A 82 11.31 0.27 4.34
C ARG A 82 10.57 1.22 5.27
N VAL A 83 9.85 2.20 4.75
CA VAL A 83 8.99 3.06 5.54
C VAL A 83 7.59 2.46 5.58
N ASN A 84 7.07 2.21 6.78
CA ASN A 84 5.80 1.50 6.99
C ASN A 84 4.62 2.13 6.24
N ASP A 85 4.58 3.46 6.13
CA ASP A 85 3.49 4.16 5.43
C ASP A 85 3.82 4.51 3.97
N ALA A 86 5.01 4.16 3.45
CA ALA A 86 5.38 4.37 2.04
C ALA A 86 4.78 3.29 1.13
N ILE A 87 3.46 3.30 0.99
CA ILE A 87 2.67 2.29 0.28
C ILE A 87 1.57 2.97 -0.54
N SER A 88 0.91 2.25 -1.44
CA SER A 88 -0.15 2.74 -2.32
C SER A 88 -1.28 1.72 -2.45
N GLY A 89 -2.44 2.18 -2.90
CA GLY A 89 -3.62 1.36 -3.20
C GLY A 89 -4.41 0.93 -1.97
N PRO A 90 -5.40 0.03 -2.15
CA PRO A 90 -6.02 -0.67 -1.04
C PRO A 90 -5.07 -1.75 -0.55
N VAL A 91 -4.72 -1.70 0.72
CA VAL A 91 -3.81 -2.65 1.35
C VAL A 91 -4.36 -3.11 2.68
N GLU A 92 -4.04 -4.33 3.06
CA GLU A 92 -4.47 -4.93 4.31
C GLU A 92 -3.40 -4.79 5.37
N GLU A 93 -3.83 -4.45 6.58
CA GLU A 93 -3.03 -4.61 7.79
C GLU A 93 -3.66 -5.70 8.67
N PHE A 94 -2.97 -6.82 8.81
CA PHE A 94 -3.31 -7.84 9.78
C PHE A 94 -2.66 -7.52 11.12
N ASN A 95 -3.36 -7.80 12.23
CA ASN A 95 -2.73 -7.74 13.52
C ASN A 95 -1.65 -8.82 13.64
N GLU A 96 -0.67 -8.55 14.47
CA GLU A 96 0.36 -9.51 14.88
C GLU A 96 -0.23 -10.74 15.55
N ILE A 97 0.45 -11.88 15.41
CA ILE A 97 0.01 -13.16 15.96
C ILE A 97 1.12 -13.72 16.83
N GLY A 98 0.81 -13.96 18.11
CA GLY A 98 1.71 -14.60 19.04
C GLY A 98 2.69 -13.66 19.76
N TYR A 99 2.72 -12.38 19.47
CA TYR A 99 3.67 -11.40 20.03
C TYR A 99 3.70 -11.37 21.56
N GLU A 100 2.52 -11.39 22.20
CA GLU A 100 2.40 -11.34 23.68
C GLU A 100 2.78 -12.66 24.38
N CYS A 101 2.94 -13.75 23.60
CA CYS A 101 3.15 -15.09 24.14
C CYS A 101 4.57 -15.60 23.95
N ILE A 102 5.48 -14.77 23.46
CA ILE A 102 6.87 -15.14 23.16
C ILE A 102 7.86 -14.28 23.92
N GLU A 103 9.04 -14.81 24.15
CA GLU A 103 10.16 -14.09 24.74
C GLU A 103 10.86 -13.19 23.71
N ASP A 104 11.83 -12.39 24.18
CA ASP A 104 12.69 -11.62 23.30
C ASP A 104 13.51 -12.53 22.38
N GLU A 105 13.80 -12.02 21.19
CA GLU A 105 14.50 -12.73 20.13
C GLU A 105 13.72 -13.87 19.47
N ASP A 106 12.54 -14.23 19.99
CA ASP A 106 11.66 -15.20 19.37
C ASP A 106 10.90 -14.59 18.16
N GLU A 107 10.25 -15.46 17.40
CA GLU A 107 9.51 -15.10 16.20
C GLU A 107 8.00 -14.96 16.46
N PHE A 108 7.42 -13.85 16.03
CA PHE A 108 5.97 -13.68 15.91
C PHE A 108 5.55 -13.61 14.43
N LEU A 109 4.27 -13.77 14.15
CA LEU A 109 3.75 -13.89 12.81
C LEU A 109 2.96 -12.65 12.38
N LYS A 110 3.22 -12.17 11.14
CA LYS A 110 2.38 -11.19 10.42
C LYS A 110 1.95 -11.78 9.08
N ILE A 111 0.63 -11.92 8.87
CA ILE A 111 0.09 -12.43 7.60
C ILE A 111 0.46 -11.48 6.47
N GLY A 112 0.90 -12.05 5.33
CA GLY A 112 1.34 -11.28 4.16
C GLY A 112 2.73 -10.68 4.27
N ILE A 113 3.46 -10.94 5.37
CA ILE A 113 4.83 -10.46 5.58
C ILE A 113 5.76 -11.64 5.93
N GLY A 114 5.42 -12.39 7.02
CA GLY A 114 6.22 -13.51 7.46
C GLY A 114 6.40 -13.61 8.96
N GLY A 115 7.43 -14.38 9.38
CA GLY A 115 7.93 -14.45 10.74
C GLY A 115 8.88 -13.29 11.02
N LEU A 116 8.58 -12.55 12.08
CA LEU A 116 9.29 -11.34 12.49
C LEU A 116 9.91 -11.53 13.88
N ARG A 117 11.10 -10.97 14.10
CA ARG A 117 11.78 -11.02 15.39
C ARG A 117 11.15 -10.02 16.37
N LYS A 118 10.77 -10.51 17.54
CA LYS A 118 10.49 -9.64 18.70
C LYS A 118 11.82 -9.12 19.21
N SER A 119 11.94 -7.82 19.36
CA SER A 119 13.12 -7.18 19.93
C SER A 119 12.73 -6.38 21.15
N ASN A 120 13.43 -6.61 22.26
CA ASN A 120 13.20 -5.99 23.54
C ASN A 120 11.80 -6.32 24.12
N ASN A 121 11.64 -6.39 25.42
CA ASN A 121 10.35 -6.63 26.08
C ASN A 121 9.36 -5.45 25.95
N GLU A 122 9.33 -4.81 24.80
CA GLU A 122 8.42 -3.71 24.48
C GLU A 122 7.07 -4.22 23.98
N GLN A 123 6.06 -3.39 24.11
CA GLN A 123 4.77 -3.64 23.48
C GLN A 123 4.90 -3.59 21.95
N TYR A 124 4.05 -4.33 21.25
CA TYR A 124 4.01 -4.27 19.79
C TYR A 124 3.71 -2.84 19.29
N ASP A 125 4.55 -2.36 18.38
CA ASP A 125 4.36 -1.08 17.69
C ASP A 125 4.26 -1.33 16.18
N ARG A 126 3.09 -1.08 15.58
CA ARG A 126 2.85 -1.22 14.15
C ARG A 126 3.71 -0.32 13.27
N PHE A 127 4.26 0.75 13.82
CA PHE A 127 5.12 1.69 13.09
C PHE A 127 6.62 1.34 13.19
N LYS A 128 6.97 0.39 14.05
CA LYS A 128 8.33 -0.15 14.14
C LYS A 128 8.63 -1.06 12.96
N LEU A 129 9.82 -0.93 12.40
CA LEU A 129 10.32 -1.87 11.40
C LEU A 129 10.97 -3.06 12.11
N TYR A 130 10.36 -4.22 12.00
CA TYR A 130 10.87 -5.46 12.57
C TYR A 130 11.80 -6.20 11.60
N GLU A 131 12.72 -6.99 12.13
CA GLU A 131 13.54 -7.89 11.33
C GLU A 131 12.69 -9.06 10.83
N ILE A 132 12.73 -9.31 9.53
CA ILE A 132 12.06 -10.47 8.92
C ILE A 132 13.01 -11.65 8.94
N ILE A 133 12.67 -12.68 9.72
CA ILE A 133 13.49 -13.89 9.88
C ILE A 133 13.01 -14.96 8.91
N ASN A 134 11.70 -15.14 8.81
CA ASN A 134 11.09 -16.12 7.92
C ASN A 134 10.10 -15.41 6.99
N PRO A 135 10.54 -15.02 5.78
CA PRO A 135 9.70 -14.31 4.82
C PRO A 135 8.66 -15.22 4.16
N GLY A 136 8.67 -16.51 4.43
CA GLY A 136 7.82 -17.49 3.77
C GLY A 136 8.14 -17.67 2.29
N GLU A 137 7.22 -18.33 1.61
CA GLU A 137 7.31 -18.60 0.17
C GLU A 137 6.18 -17.87 -0.55
N TRP A 138 6.53 -17.09 -1.57
CA TRP A 138 5.58 -16.41 -2.44
C TRP A 138 5.44 -17.16 -3.76
N ILE A 139 4.19 -17.48 -4.13
CA ILE A 139 3.82 -18.01 -5.44
C ILE A 139 2.89 -17.00 -6.10
N VAL A 140 3.25 -16.52 -7.30
CA VAL A 140 2.49 -15.50 -8.01
C VAL A 140 2.08 -16.00 -9.39
N GLU A 141 0.79 -16.16 -9.61
CA GLU A 141 0.19 -16.50 -10.90
C GLU A 141 -0.41 -15.25 -11.54
N ARG A 142 -0.15 -15.04 -12.83
CA ARG A 142 -0.50 -13.82 -13.56
C ARG A 142 -1.21 -14.11 -14.86
N THR A 143 -2.24 -13.33 -15.15
CA THR A 143 -2.91 -13.29 -16.46
C THR A 143 -3.11 -11.83 -16.89
N GLY A 144 -3.64 -11.60 -18.08
CA GLY A 144 -3.92 -10.22 -18.56
C GLY A 144 -4.94 -9.44 -17.72
N ARG A 145 -5.77 -10.12 -16.88
CA ARG A 145 -6.83 -9.48 -16.08
C ARG A 145 -6.76 -9.79 -14.59
N LYS A 146 -5.82 -10.65 -14.16
CA LYS A 146 -5.84 -11.23 -12.81
C LYS A 146 -4.45 -11.55 -12.34
N VAL A 147 -4.21 -11.30 -11.05
CA VAL A 147 -3.01 -11.78 -10.33
C VAL A 147 -3.48 -12.51 -9.08
N VAL A 148 -2.92 -13.69 -8.85
CA VAL A 148 -3.14 -14.49 -7.64
C VAL A 148 -1.83 -14.61 -6.89
N PHE A 149 -1.83 -14.18 -5.65
CA PHE A 149 -0.70 -14.29 -4.73
C PHE A 149 -1.01 -15.39 -3.73
N ARG A 150 -0.05 -16.31 -3.50
CA ARG A 150 -0.10 -17.24 -2.39
C ARG A 150 1.13 -17.04 -1.53
N HIS A 151 0.90 -16.85 -0.25
CA HIS A 151 1.95 -16.74 0.75
C HIS A 151 1.87 -17.95 1.68
N LEU A 152 2.94 -18.72 1.73
CA LEU A 152 3.04 -19.92 2.51
C LEU A 152 4.01 -19.72 3.66
N ILE A 153 3.53 -19.89 4.88
CA ILE A 153 4.36 -19.92 6.08
C ILE A 153 4.33 -21.33 6.67
N LYS A 154 5.51 -21.82 6.99
CA LYS A 154 5.71 -23.10 7.67
C LYS A 154 6.42 -22.85 9.00
N ASP A 155 5.73 -23.19 10.08
CA ASP A 155 6.25 -23.25 11.45
C ASP A 155 6.98 -21.98 11.95
N VAL A 156 6.25 -20.88 12.08
CA VAL A 156 6.67 -19.72 12.85
C VAL A 156 6.06 -19.84 14.25
N SER A 157 6.86 -20.14 15.24
CA SER A 157 6.41 -20.36 16.62
C SER A 157 5.18 -21.30 16.74
N GLY A 158 5.10 -22.31 15.88
CA GLY A 158 4.00 -23.30 15.80
C GLY A 158 2.80 -22.84 14.98
N TYR A 159 2.84 -21.67 14.33
CA TYR A 159 1.84 -21.20 13.38
C TYR A 159 2.28 -21.56 11.94
N SER A 160 1.33 -21.96 11.13
CA SER A 160 1.52 -22.18 9.69
C SER A 160 0.26 -21.79 8.95
N TYR A 161 0.40 -21.22 7.74
CA TYR A 161 -0.76 -20.84 6.94
C TYR A 161 -0.48 -20.91 5.43
N CYS A 162 -1.56 -20.96 4.66
CA CYS A 162 -1.60 -20.57 3.26
C CYS A 162 -2.57 -19.37 3.13
N TYR A 163 -2.05 -18.22 2.82
CA TYR A 163 -2.83 -17.02 2.53
C TYR A 163 -2.88 -16.80 1.02
N THR A 164 -4.06 -16.61 0.47
CA THR A 164 -4.27 -16.35 -0.95
C THR A 164 -5.00 -15.02 -1.10
N LYS A 165 -4.43 -14.10 -1.89
CA LYS A 165 -5.07 -12.86 -2.34
C LYS A 165 -5.20 -12.90 -3.86
N CYS A 166 -6.37 -12.58 -4.37
CA CYS A 166 -6.63 -12.47 -5.79
C CYS A 166 -7.08 -11.05 -6.10
N VAL A 167 -6.43 -10.42 -7.07
CA VAL A 167 -6.79 -9.11 -7.63
C VAL A 167 -7.21 -9.34 -9.07
N GLU A 168 -8.47 -9.03 -9.42
CA GLU A 168 -9.05 -9.32 -10.73
C GLU A 168 -9.92 -8.16 -11.22
N LEU A 169 -9.80 -7.85 -12.52
CA LEU A 169 -10.70 -6.92 -13.21
C LEU A 169 -11.87 -7.67 -13.80
N THR A 170 -13.10 -7.27 -13.45
CA THR A 170 -14.33 -7.88 -13.93
C THR A 170 -14.54 -7.59 -15.40
N VAL A 171 -14.96 -8.61 -16.17
CA VAL A 171 -15.20 -8.45 -17.61
C VAL A 171 -16.37 -7.52 -17.88
N GLY A 172 -16.17 -6.54 -18.77
CA GLY A 172 -17.23 -5.68 -19.29
C GLY A 172 -17.70 -4.55 -18.38
N ILE A 173 -17.14 -4.43 -17.17
CA ILE A 173 -17.48 -3.34 -16.23
C ILE A 173 -16.21 -2.76 -15.56
N PRO A 174 -16.25 -1.50 -15.13
CA PRO A 174 -15.11 -0.84 -14.46
C PRO A 174 -15.05 -1.25 -12.99
N GLU A 175 -14.78 -2.52 -12.74
CA GLU A 175 -14.71 -3.08 -11.39
C GLU A 175 -13.40 -3.83 -11.18
N LEU A 176 -12.76 -3.57 -10.05
CA LEU A 176 -11.62 -4.33 -9.52
C LEU A 176 -12.08 -5.07 -8.27
N LEU A 177 -11.98 -6.40 -8.32
CA LEU A 177 -12.34 -7.29 -7.23
C LEU A 177 -11.10 -7.78 -6.52
N ILE A 178 -11.08 -7.67 -5.19
CA ILE A 178 -10.04 -8.23 -4.34
C ILE A 178 -10.69 -9.28 -3.42
N THR A 179 -10.17 -10.49 -3.46
CA THR A 179 -10.65 -11.59 -2.62
C THR A 179 -9.51 -12.20 -1.82
N HIS A 180 -9.83 -12.63 -0.60
CA HIS A 180 -8.87 -13.19 0.34
C HIS A 180 -9.33 -14.55 0.85
N THR A 181 -8.36 -15.45 1.03
CA THR A 181 -8.57 -16.72 1.71
C THR A 181 -7.39 -16.96 2.63
N LEU A 182 -7.66 -17.19 3.90
CA LEU A 182 -6.67 -17.59 4.89
C LEU A 182 -6.97 -19.02 5.36
N LYS A 183 -6.06 -19.94 5.07
CA LYS A 183 -6.14 -21.34 5.52
C LYS A 183 -5.09 -21.57 6.59
N ASN A 184 -5.51 -21.90 7.79
CA ASN A 184 -4.61 -22.39 8.83
C ASN A 184 -4.14 -23.81 8.45
N THR A 185 -2.83 -23.99 8.32
CA THR A 185 -2.19 -25.27 8.01
C THR A 185 -1.34 -25.79 9.18
N GLY A 186 -1.28 -25.00 10.27
CA GLY A 186 -0.56 -25.34 11.50
C GLY A 186 -1.45 -25.95 12.58
N ARG A 187 -0.87 -26.11 13.77
CA ARG A 187 -1.56 -26.68 14.93
C ARG A 187 -2.16 -25.60 15.84
N LYS A 188 -1.58 -24.41 15.88
CA LYS A 188 -2.06 -23.31 16.69
C LYS A 188 -3.21 -22.58 15.99
N VAL A 189 -4.19 -22.14 16.73
CA VAL A 189 -5.30 -21.35 16.21
C VAL A 189 -4.82 -19.96 15.83
N ILE A 190 -5.06 -19.54 14.61
CA ILE A 190 -4.78 -18.18 14.14
C ILE A 190 -5.94 -17.29 14.60
N LYS A 191 -5.62 -16.30 15.43
CA LYS A 191 -6.53 -15.23 15.82
C LYS A 191 -5.94 -13.91 15.40
N THR A 192 -6.58 -13.19 14.49
CA THR A 192 -6.13 -11.89 14.01
C THR A 192 -7.32 -11.01 13.65
N LYS A 193 -7.08 -9.71 13.57
CA LYS A 193 -7.99 -8.74 12.96
C LYS A 193 -7.33 -8.23 11.70
N VAL A 194 -8.13 -7.80 10.75
CA VAL A 194 -7.67 -7.18 9.50
C VAL A 194 -8.50 -5.95 9.23
N TYR A 195 -7.87 -4.91 8.70
CA TYR A 195 -8.58 -3.80 8.09
C TYR A 195 -7.91 -3.42 6.78
N ASN A 196 -8.71 -2.83 5.88
CA ASN A 196 -8.21 -2.31 4.62
C ASN A 196 -7.92 -0.81 4.77
N HIS A 197 -6.73 -0.42 4.37
CA HIS A 197 -6.34 0.99 4.29
C HIS A 197 -6.32 1.41 2.81
N ASN A 198 -7.23 2.31 2.44
CA ASN A 198 -7.39 2.76 1.06
C ASN A 198 -6.67 4.10 0.86
N PHE A 199 -5.52 4.08 0.19
CA PHE A 199 -4.76 5.28 -0.17
C PHE A 199 -5.22 5.80 -1.53
N LEU A 200 -6.36 6.48 -1.57
CA LEU A 200 -6.91 7.07 -2.78
C LEU A 200 -6.23 8.41 -3.10
N THR A 201 -5.83 8.59 -4.37
CA THR A 201 -5.23 9.82 -4.90
C THR A 201 -5.91 10.20 -6.21
N ILE A 202 -7.20 10.47 -6.19
CA ILE A 202 -8.02 10.67 -7.41
C ILE A 202 -7.41 11.76 -8.29
N GLY A 203 -6.91 11.36 -9.46
CA GLY A 203 -6.25 12.26 -10.42
C GLY A 203 -4.99 12.94 -9.89
N HIS A 204 -4.35 12.40 -8.84
CA HIS A 204 -3.22 13.01 -8.12
C HIS A 204 -3.52 14.41 -7.56
N LEU A 205 -4.80 14.72 -7.36
CA LEU A 205 -5.23 15.99 -6.76
C LEU A 205 -5.16 15.91 -5.24
N PHE A 206 -4.94 17.05 -4.62
CA PHE A 206 -5.04 17.17 -3.16
C PHE A 206 -6.49 17.00 -2.71
N THR A 207 -6.69 16.42 -1.52
CA THR A 207 -7.99 16.44 -0.87
C THR A 207 -8.35 17.87 -0.49
N ASP A 208 -9.41 18.38 -1.08
CA ASP A 208 -9.89 19.74 -0.86
C ASP A 208 -11.44 19.79 -0.79
N SER A 209 -12.02 20.97 -0.88
CA SER A 209 -13.48 21.21 -0.79
C SER A 209 -14.30 20.53 -1.90
N ASN A 210 -13.67 19.97 -2.95
CA ASN A 210 -14.38 19.25 -4.00
C ASN A 210 -14.47 17.74 -3.70
N VAL A 211 -13.78 17.26 -2.67
CA VAL A 211 -13.84 15.86 -2.28
C VAL A 211 -14.97 15.64 -1.29
N VAL A 212 -15.82 14.66 -1.59
CA VAL A 212 -16.90 14.21 -0.72
C VAL A 212 -16.83 12.70 -0.53
N VAL A 213 -16.97 12.27 0.71
CA VAL A 213 -17.08 10.85 1.07
C VAL A 213 -18.48 10.58 1.59
N THR A 214 -19.21 9.68 0.93
CA THR A 214 -20.55 9.28 1.33
C THR A 214 -20.51 7.86 1.89
N PHE A 215 -21.01 7.69 3.10
CA PHE A 215 -21.14 6.41 3.78
C PHE A 215 -22.52 5.80 3.55
N PRO A 216 -22.68 4.46 3.68
CA PRO A 216 -23.98 3.80 3.47
C PRO A 216 -25.02 4.18 4.53
N GLU A 217 -24.61 4.60 5.70
CA GLU A 217 -25.47 5.04 6.80
C GLU A 217 -25.01 6.37 7.41
N ASN A 218 -25.92 6.98 8.19
CA ASN A 218 -25.61 8.20 8.92
C ASN A 218 -24.44 7.98 9.88
N ILE A 219 -23.56 8.96 9.95
CA ILE A 219 -22.44 8.96 10.89
C ILE A 219 -23.01 9.24 12.28
N VAL A 220 -23.13 8.19 13.08
CA VAL A 220 -23.77 8.25 14.41
C VAL A 220 -22.84 8.93 15.42
N LYS A 221 -21.54 8.77 15.30
CA LYS A 221 -20.55 9.38 16.17
C LYS A 221 -19.28 9.62 15.39
N SER A 222 -18.97 10.88 15.10
CA SER A 222 -17.68 11.25 14.59
C SER A 222 -16.79 11.71 15.74
N ILE A 223 -15.63 11.07 15.89
CA ILE A 223 -14.52 11.65 16.61
C ILE A 223 -13.66 12.29 15.53
N SER A 224 -13.91 13.56 15.26
CA SER A 224 -12.99 14.32 14.43
C SER A 224 -12.13 15.17 15.35
N ASP A 225 -10.84 15.17 15.14
CA ASP A 225 -9.98 16.23 15.65
C ASP A 225 -10.14 17.46 14.74
N ASN A 226 -11.40 17.97 14.70
CA ASN A 226 -11.78 19.10 13.84
C ASN A 226 -11.41 20.43 14.49
N LYS A 227 -10.28 20.51 15.19
CA LYS A 227 -9.79 21.73 15.84
C LYS A 227 -9.72 22.90 14.87
N ASN A 228 -9.52 22.62 13.58
CA ASN A 228 -9.37 23.62 12.51
C ASN A 228 -10.60 23.77 11.63
N ARG A 229 -11.73 23.17 11.98
CA ARG A 229 -12.97 23.15 11.17
C ARG A 229 -12.74 22.73 9.71
N ILE A 230 -11.89 21.75 9.48
CA ILE A 230 -11.56 21.25 8.13
C ILE A 230 -12.70 20.43 7.55
N LEU A 231 -13.45 19.74 8.42
CA LEU A 231 -14.53 18.84 8.00
C LEU A 231 -15.89 19.52 8.05
N ASN A 232 -16.69 19.23 7.03
CA ASN A 232 -18.13 19.48 7.00
C ASN A 232 -18.84 18.11 6.97
N ILE A 233 -19.59 17.80 8.03
CA ILE A 233 -20.28 16.53 8.18
C ILE A 233 -21.79 16.78 8.18
N ASP A 234 -22.48 16.19 7.20
CA ASP A 234 -23.94 16.20 7.12
C ASP A 234 -24.45 14.76 6.95
N LYS A 235 -25.12 14.25 7.98
CA LYS A 235 -25.67 12.88 8.03
C LYS A 235 -24.61 11.83 7.70
N ASN A 236 -24.62 11.29 6.49
CA ASN A 236 -23.70 10.27 6.01
C ASN A 236 -22.63 10.80 5.04
N ARG A 237 -22.57 12.11 4.85
CA ARG A 237 -21.59 12.77 3.95
C ARG A 237 -20.52 13.51 4.74
N VAL A 238 -19.28 13.36 4.33
CA VAL A 238 -18.12 14.09 4.84
C VAL A 238 -17.49 14.84 3.69
N GLY A 239 -17.50 16.15 3.78
CA GLY A 239 -16.79 17.05 2.88
C GLY A 239 -15.67 17.79 3.59
N PHE A 240 -14.89 18.54 2.82
CA PHE A 240 -13.79 19.36 3.32
C PHE A 240 -14.06 20.82 3.06
N THR A 241 -13.72 21.70 3.99
CA THR A 241 -13.92 23.15 3.85
C THR A 241 -12.79 23.85 3.10
N ARG A 242 -11.63 23.18 3.01
CA ARG A 242 -10.42 23.63 2.31
C ARG A 242 -9.50 22.45 2.00
N ALA A 243 -8.43 22.71 1.26
CA ALA A 243 -7.38 21.73 1.05
C ALA A 243 -6.71 21.29 2.37
N ILE A 244 -6.35 20.01 2.44
CA ILE A 244 -5.51 19.45 3.49
C ILE A 244 -4.06 19.65 3.05
N PHE A 245 -3.27 20.37 3.88
CA PHE A 245 -1.86 20.61 3.59
C PHE A 245 -0.97 19.45 4.03
N PRO A 246 0.26 19.33 3.50
CA PRO A 246 1.26 18.39 4.03
C PRO A 246 1.40 18.55 5.55
N ASN A 247 1.47 17.42 6.26
CA ASN A 247 1.50 17.34 7.73
C ASN A 247 0.18 17.65 8.46
N GLU A 248 -0.91 17.87 7.74
CA GLU A 248 -2.24 17.89 8.32
C GLU A 248 -2.92 16.53 8.11
N SER A 249 -3.68 16.09 9.10
CA SER A 249 -4.57 14.94 8.97
C SER A 249 -5.89 15.21 9.66
N VAL A 250 -6.94 14.62 9.13
CA VAL A 250 -8.26 14.61 9.77
C VAL A 250 -8.71 13.18 9.92
N MET A 251 -9.29 12.84 11.05
CA MET A 251 -9.82 11.52 11.32
C MET A 251 -11.33 11.60 11.51
N VAL A 252 -12.06 10.81 10.73
CA VAL A 252 -13.48 10.56 10.94
C VAL A 252 -13.62 9.10 11.34
N MET A 253 -14.16 8.86 12.52
CA MET A 253 -14.47 7.52 12.98
C MET A 253 -15.98 7.36 13.05
N ASN A 254 -16.52 6.40 12.31
CA ASN A 254 -17.87 5.92 12.54
C ASN A 254 -17.77 4.70 13.47
N ILE A 255 -18.21 4.88 14.71
CA ILE A 255 -18.26 3.78 15.68
C ILE A 255 -19.67 3.22 15.59
N ASN A 256 -19.85 2.28 14.67
CA ASN A 256 -21.04 1.43 14.66
C ASN A 256 -20.57 0.02 15.03
N ASP A 257 -21.13 -0.53 16.10
CA ASP A 257 -20.79 -1.88 16.60
C ASP A 257 -21.28 -2.99 15.64
N ASN A 258 -22.13 -2.65 14.70
CA ASN A 258 -22.63 -3.58 13.69
C ASN A 258 -21.99 -3.27 12.32
N PRO A 259 -21.45 -4.28 11.63
CA PRO A 259 -20.97 -4.09 10.26
C PRO A 259 -22.16 -3.75 9.36
N VAL A 260 -22.08 -2.60 8.72
CA VAL A 260 -23.12 -2.13 7.77
C VAL A 260 -22.77 -2.63 6.38
N ALA A 261 -23.70 -3.34 5.76
CA ALA A 261 -23.59 -3.68 4.35
C ALA A 261 -23.86 -2.42 3.51
N GLY A 262 -22.90 -2.07 2.65
CA GLY A 262 -23.07 -0.93 1.75
C GLY A 262 -21.76 -0.46 1.14
N SER A 263 -21.87 0.47 0.22
CA SER A 263 -20.72 1.07 -0.48
C SER A 263 -20.32 2.40 0.17
N ILE A 264 -19.04 2.63 0.26
CA ILE A 264 -18.48 3.97 0.52
C ILE A 264 -18.20 4.58 -0.85
N ILE A 265 -18.74 5.78 -1.09
CA ILE A 265 -18.53 6.52 -2.34
C ILE A 265 -17.57 7.67 -2.04
N VAL A 266 -16.53 7.78 -2.84
CA VAL A 266 -15.59 8.91 -2.80
C VAL A 266 -15.67 9.63 -4.14
N GLU A 267 -16.01 10.90 -4.11
CA GLU A 267 -16.22 11.74 -5.28
C GLU A 267 -15.26 12.93 -5.23
N ASN A 268 -14.77 13.34 -6.39
CA ASN A 268 -14.09 14.62 -6.57
C ASN A 268 -14.85 15.36 -7.67
N GLU A 269 -15.45 16.50 -7.34
CA GLU A 269 -16.34 17.29 -8.22
C GLU A 269 -15.56 18.20 -9.20
N LYS A 270 -14.23 18.03 -9.32
CA LYS A 270 -13.39 18.75 -10.30
C LYS A 270 -13.41 18.13 -11.68
#